data_2fbe1b9c226a60e8086df54fa00eb577
#
_entry.id   2fbe1b9c226a60e8086df54fa00eb577
#
_cell.length_a   1.000
_cell.length_b   1.000
_cell.length_c   1.000
_cell.angle_alpha   90.00
_cell.angle_beta   90.00
_cell.angle_gamma   90.00
#
_symmetry.space_group_name_H-M   'P 1'
#
loop_
_entity.id
_entity.type
_entity.pdbx_description
1 polymer ?
#
loop_
_entity_poly.entity_id
_entity_poly.type
_entity_poly.pdbx_seq_one_letter_code
_entity_poly.pdbx_strand_id
1 'polypeptide(L)'
;MSVFVKPSAIELTRIAEANIDYGKRTNNTMIYPIVIYGSQTLRNPSENIAPDYPDLEKLVEDMFLTLGEADGVGLAAPQIGKNIRLFVVDCTPWGEDHPELADYRRAFINAEIYERSEETSLFNEGCLSLPGLHEDVRRPVSIRMRYVDEKFVEHDEEFTGLPARVIQHEYDHIEGKVFTDRLSPLRRNLLKSKLQQLAGGKYRCSYKTK
;
A
#
# COMPACT_ATOMS: atom_id res chain seq x y z
N MET A 1 1.68 -16.98 -0.09
CA MET A 1 0.84 -16.05 -0.86
C MET A 1 1.43 -14.65 -0.73
N SER A 2 1.48 -13.86 -1.78
CA SER A 2 2.01 -12.48 -1.72
C SER A 2 0.92 -11.54 -1.20
N VAL A 3 1.19 -10.78 -0.15
CA VAL A 3 0.19 -9.93 0.54
C VAL A 3 -0.24 -8.72 -0.28
N PHE A 4 0.57 -8.31 -1.23
CA PHE A 4 0.36 -7.05 -1.96
C PHE A 4 -0.13 -7.24 -3.40
N VAL A 5 -0.40 -8.50 -3.79
CA VAL A 5 -0.97 -8.86 -5.10
C VAL A 5 -1.98 -9.97 -4.86
N LYS A 6 -3.21 -9.81 -5.34
CA LYS A 6 -4.30 -10.81 -5.23
C LYS A 6 -3.91 -12.19 -5.80
N PRO A 7 -4.56 -13.28 -5.34
CA PRO A 7 -4.43 -14.61 -5.97
C PRO A 7 -4.82 -14.59 -7.44
N SER A 8 -4.28 -15.55 -8.21
CA SER A 8 -4.33 -15.62 -9.68
C SER A 8 -5.74 -15.65 -10.27
N ALA A 9 -5.87 -15.24 -11.55
CA ALA A 9 -7.10 -15.09 -12.33
C ALA A 9 -8.09 -16.29 -12.36
N ILE A 10 -7.72 -17.46 -11.87
CA ILE A 10 -8.59 -18.65 -11.82
C ILE A 10 -9.60 -18.58 -10.66
N GLU A 11 -9.27 -17.88 -9.57
CA GLU A 11 -10.19 -17.64 -8.44
C GLU A 11 -11.12 -16.45 -8.70
N LEU A 12 -10.72 -15.51 -9.57
CA LEU A 12 -11.49 -14.30 -9.89
C LEU A 12 -12.81 -14.57 -10.65
N THR A 13 -12.95 -15.72 -11.30
CA THR A 13 -14.21 -16.07 -12.01
C THR A 13 -15.35 -16.36 -11.04
N ARG A 14 -15.08 -16.68 -9.77
CA ARG A 14 -16.09 -16.87 -8.72
C ARG A 14 -16.45 -15.58 -7.98
N ILE A 15 -15.56 -14.59 -7.97
CA ILE A 15 -15.74 -13.32 -7.25
C ILE A 15 -16.54 -12.29 -8.09
N ALA A 16 -16.64 -12.48 -9.40
CA ALA A 16 -17.38 -11.59 -10.32
C ALA A 16 -18.89 -11.52 -10.05
N GLU A 17 -19.43 -12.36 -9.17
CA GLU A 17 -20.87 -12.37 -8.80
C GLU A 17 -21.15 -11.76 -7.42
N ALA A 18 -20.16 -11.45 -6.61
CA ALA A 18 -20.34 -10.62 -5.42
C ALA A 18 -20.42 -9.16 -5.87
N ASN A 19 -21.62 -8.60 -5.92
CA ASN A 19 -21.91 -7.17 -6.12
C ASN A 19 -21.21 -6.33 -5.03
N ILE A 20 -19.91 -6.08 -5.17
CA ILE A 20 -19.28 -4.95 -4.50
C ILE A 20 -19.69 -3.75 -5.34
N ASP A 21 -20.70 -3.04 -4.88
CA ASP A 21 -21.11 -1.74 -5.40
C ASP A 21 -19.94 -0.75 -5.15
N TYR A 22 -19.00 -0.71 -6.08
CA TYR A 22 -18.08 0.42 -6.20
C TYR A 22 -18.95 1.61 -6.57
N GLY A 23 -19.40 2.36 -5.55
CA GLY A 23 -20.32 3.48 -5.64
C GLY A 23 -20.20 4.22 -6.96
N LYS A 24 -21.33 4.48 -7.60
CA LYS A 24 -21.53 5.02 -8.96
C LYS A 24 -20.32 5.82 -9.44
N ARG A 25 -19.60 5.31 -10.45
CA ARG A 25 -18.52 6.03 -11.14
C ARG A 25 -19.06 7.41 -11.51
N THR A 26 -18.71 8.42 -10.74
CA THR A 26 -18.97 9.81 -11.15
C THR A 26 -18.10 10.08 -12.37
N ASN A 27 -18.53 10.93 -13.30
CA ASN A 27 -17.82 11.23 -14.54
C ASN A 27 -16.42 11.87 -14.36
N ASN A 28 -15.83 11.83 -13.15
CA ASN A 28 -14.57 12.49 -12.79
C ASN A 28 -13.64 11.62 -11.94
N THR A 29 -13.71 10.29 -12.03
CA THR A 29 -12.79 9.39 -11.33
C THR A 29 -11.44 9.32 -12.05
N MET A 30 -10.33 9.27 -11.28
CA MET A 30 -8.97 9.20 -11.81
C MET A 30 -8.26 7.93 -11.35
N ILE A 31 -7.70 7.16 -12.30
CA ILE A 31 -6.77 6.08 -12.04
C ILE A 31 -5.36 6.61 -12.23
N TYR A 32 -4.60 6.70 -11.13
CA TYR A 32 -3.23 7.23 -11.15
C TYR A 32 -2.24 6.21 -11.72
N PRO A 33 -1.26 6.64 -12.52
CA PRO A 33 -0.13 5.78 -12.87
C PRO A 33 0.78 5.58 -11.65
N ILE A 34 1.22 4.34 -11.41
CA ILE A 34 2.11 3.98 -10.30
C ILE A 34 3.55 4.41 -10.59
N VAL A 35 4.16 5.12 -9.66
CA VAL A 35 5.57 5.50 -9.67
C VAL A 35 6.42 4.27 -9.39
N ILE A 36 7.40 3.99 -10.26
CA ILE A 36 8.25 2.81 -10.15
C ILE A 36 9.57 3.13 -9.43
N TYR A 37 10.13 2.10 -8.81
CA TYR A 37 11.44 2.14 -8.15
C TYR A 37 12.51 2.81 -9.02
N GLY A 38 13.30 3.69 -8.40
CA GLY A 38 14.27 4.57 -9.06
C GLY A 38 13.82 6.02 -9.09
N SER A 39 12.52 6.29 -8.92
CA SER A 39 12.02 7.66 -8.79
C SER A 39 12.39 8.26 -7.43
N GLN A 40 12.81 9.52 -7.42
CA GLN A 40 13.10 10.28 -6.21
C GLN A 40 11.86 10.47 -5.33
N THR A 41 10.67 10.51 -5.90
CA THR A 41 9.41 10.63 -5.17
C THR A 41 9.24 9.52 -4.11
N LEU A 42 9.69 8.30 -4.40
CA LEU A 42 9.64 7.17 -3.46
C LEU A 42 10.72 7.24 -2.36
N ARG A 43 11.62 8.22 -2.43
CA ARG A 43 12.74 8.40 -1.49
C ARG A 43 12.61 9.65 -0.63
N ASN A 44 11.71 10.54 -0.98
CA ASN A 44 11.45 11.74 -0.19
C ASN A 44 10.48 11.39 0.97
N PRO A 45 10.79 11.78 2.21
CA PRO A 45 9.79 11.77 3.28
C PRO A 45 8.57 12.62 2.89
N SER A 46 7.40 12.16 3.25
CA SER A 46 6.15 12.85 2.97
C SER A 46 5.82 13.89 4.04
N GLU A 47 5.13 14.96 3.64
CA GLU A 47 4.72 16.05 4.51
C GLU A 47 3.30 15.84 5.06
N ASN A 48 3.04 16.32 6.26
CA ASN A 48 1.69 16.38 6.82
C ASN A 48 0.80 17.28 5.96
N ILE A 49 -0.48 16.94 5.90
CA ILE A 49 -1.50 17.78 5.25
C ILE A 49 -2.45 18.37 6.31
N ALA A 50 -3.03 19.52 5.98
CA ALA A 50 -4.01 20.20 6.82
C ALA A 50 -5.45 19.78 6.45
N PRO A 51 -6.46 20.05 7.32
CA PRO A 51 -7.86 19.68 7.07
C PRO A 51 -8.46 20.30 5.80
N ASP A 52 -7.92 21.40 5.34
CA ASP A 52 -8.33 22.11 4.13
C ASP A 52 -7.56 21.67 2.86
N TYR A 53 -6.89 20.49 2.92
CA TYR A 53 -6.20 19.96 1.74
C TYR A 53 -7.19 19.78 0.57
N PRO A 54 -6.88 20.37 -0.61
CA PRO A 54 -7.83 20.41 -1.73
C PRO A 54 -8.24 19.00 -2.19
N ASP A 55 -9.57 18.80 -2.38
CA ASP A 55 -10.16 17.58 -2.94
C ASP A 55 -9.72 16.27 -2.23
N LEU A 56 -9.49 16.31 -0.90
CA LEU A 56 -8.97 15.18 -0.14
C LEU A 56 -9.85 13.93 -0.26
N GLU A 57 -11.16 14.06 -0.07
CA GLU A 57 -12.09 12.92 -0.17
C GLU A 57 -12.02 12.26 -1.55
N LYS A 58 -11.99 13.11 -2.60
CA LYS A 58 -11.83 12.62 -3.98
C LYS A 58 -10.48 11.93 -4.19
N LEU A 59 -9.40 12.47 -3.65
CA LEU A 59 -8.07 11.85 -3.74
C LEU A 59 -8.05 10.48 -3.09
N VAL A 60 -8.65 10.32 -1.90
CA VAL A 60 -8.76 9.04 -1.19
C VAL A 60 -9.56 8.04 -2.03
N GLU A 61 -10.70 8.45 -2.60
CA GLU A 61 -11.51 7.60 -3.47
C GLU A 61 -10.72 7.15 -4.73
N ASP A 62 -10.06 8.09 -5.42
CA ASP A 62 -9.23 7.81 -6.60
C ASP A 62 -8.04 6.88 -6.26
N MET A 63 -7.47 6.99 -5.04
CA MET A 63 -6.42 6.08 -4.57
C MET A 63 -6.96 4.66 -4.37
N PHE A 64 -8.14 4.48 -3.79
CA PHE A 64 -8.76 3.17 -3.68
C PHE A 64 -9.10 2.56 -5.04
N LEU A 65 -9.61 3.36 -5.98
CA LEU A 65 -9.87 2.90 -7.35
C LEU A 65 -8.56 2.47 -8.03
N THR A 66 -7.50 3.26 -7.88
CA THR A 66 -6.17 2.93 -8.41
C THR A 66 -5.64 1.62 -7.81
N LEU A 67 -5.80 1.43 -6.49
CA LEU A 67 -5.41 0.24 -5.76
C LEU A 67 -6.14 -0.99 -6.30
N GLY A 68 -7.46 -0.90 -6.47
CA GLY A 68 -8.29 -2.00 -7.01
C GLY A 68 -7.89 -2.39 -8.44
N GLU A 69 -7.66 -1.40 -9.33
CA GLU A 69 -7.23 -1.66 -10.72
C GLU A 69 -5.81 -2.26 -10.80
N ALA A 70 -4.98 -2.04 -9.77
CA ALA A 70 -3.63 -2.61 -9.70
C ALA A 70 -3.56 -3.95 -8.95
N ASP A 71 -4.71 -4.51 -8.51
CA ASP A 71 -4.80 -5.74 -7.70
C ASP A 71 -3.97 -5.68 -6.40
N GLY A 72 -3.88 -4.50 -5.79
CA GLY A 72 -3.15 -4.27 -4.55
C GLY A 72 -4.06 -4.30 -3.31
N VAL A 73 -3.45 -4.29 -2.12
CA VAL A 73 -4.13 -4.19 -0.81
C VAL A 73 -3.68 -2.97 0.00
N GLY A 74 -2.68 -2.23 -0.49
CA GLY A 74 -2.21 -0.97 0.07
C GLY A 74 -1.61 -0.07 -1.00
N LEU A 75 -1.77 1.26 -0.84
CA LEU A 75 -1.25 2.26 -1.75
C LEU A 75 -0.97 3.56 -0.99
N ALA A 76 0.28 4.03 -1.05
CA ALA A 76 0.68 5.30 -0.47
C ALA A 76 0.75 6.42 -1.51
N ALA A 77 0.48 7.65 -1.10
CA ALA A 77 0.49 8.82 -1.96
C ALA A 77 1.82 9.04 -2.73
N PRO A 78 3.03 8.76 -2.19
CA PRO A 78 4.26 8.78 -2.97
C PRO A 78 4.24 7.86 -4.19
N GLN A 79 3.53 6.72 -4.12
CA GLN A 79 3.40 5.79 -5.24
C GLN A 79 2.53 6.33 -6.39
N ILE A 80 1.76 7.37 -6.17
CA ILE A 80 1.04 8.12 -7.22
C ILE A 80 1.67 9.48 -7.51
N GLY A 81 2.84 9.76 -6.95
CA GLY A 81 3.63 10.97 -7.21
C GLY A 81 3.32 12.14 -6.30
N LYS A 82 2.70 11.92 -5.15
CA LYS A 82 2.37 12.95 -4.16
C LYS A 82 3.11 12.67 -2.84
N ASN A 83 4.06 13.51 -2.47
CA ASN A 83 4.82 13.36 -1.20
C ASN A 83 4.04 13.96 -0.01
N ILE A 84 2.85 13.43 0.25
CA ILE A 84 2.01 13.74 1.42
C ILE A 84 1.82 12.51 2.28
N ARG A 85 1.64 12.70 3.59
CA ARG A 85 1.43 11.61 4.55
C ARG A 85 0.00 11.08 4.46
N LEU A 86 -0.26 10.34 3.39
CA LEU A 86 -1.53 9.69 3.11
C LEU A 86 -1.24 8.29 2.52
N PHE A 87 -1.93 7.28 3.03
CA PHE A 87 -2.00 5.97 2.40
C PHE A 87 -3.37 5.33 2.65
N VAL A 88 -3.73 4.38 1.80
CA VAL A 88 -4.97 3.61 1.89
C VAL A 88 -4.65 2.13 2.02
N VAL A 89 -5.48 1.42 2.77
CA VAL A 89 -5.39 -0.04 2.98
C VAL A 89 -6.77 -0.64 2.71
N ASP A 90 -6.81 -1.66 1.87
CA ASP A 90 -8.02 -2.43 1.54
C ASP A 90 -7.70 -3.92 1.69
N CYS A 91 -8.09 -4.50 2.82
CA CYS A 91 -7.92 -5.93 3.10
C CYS A 91 -9.16 -6.76 2.73
N THR A 92 -10.20 -6.16 2.16
CA THR A 92 -11.44 -6.85 1.77
C THR A 92 -11.21 -8.05 0.84
N PRO A 93 -10.17 -8.08 -0.04
CA PRO A 93 -9.86 -9.25 -0.85
C PRO A 93 -9.50 -10.52 -0.07
N TRP A 94 -9.17 -10.39 1.22
CA TRP A 94 -8.88 -11.53 2.11
C TRP A 94 -10.08 -11.95 2.98
N GLY A 95 -11.24 -11.30 2.81
CA GLY A 95 -12.43 -11.54 3.62
C GLY A 95 -12.98 -12.97 3.55
N GLU A 96 -12.72 -13.74 2.47
CA GLU A 96 -13.09 -15.16 2.40
C GLU A 96 -12.33 -16.02 3.42
N ASP A 97 -11.02 -15.81 3.53
CA ASP A 97 -10.16 -16.56 4.46
C ASP A 97 -10.11 -15.90 5.85
N HIS A 98 -10.41 -14.60 5.94
CA HIS A 98 -10.34 -13.74 7.12
C HIS A 98 -11.63 -12.91 7.24
N PRO A 99 -12.73 -13.47 7.76
CA PRO A 99 -14.04 -12.78 7.84
C PRO A 99 -14.00 -11.43 8.56
N GLU A 100 -13.07 -11.26 9.50
CA GLU A 100 -12.82 -10.00 10.22
C GLU A 100 -12.28 -8.88 9.31
N LEU A 101 -11.81 -9.22 8.12
CA LEU A 101 -11.26 -8.27 7.14
C LEU A 101 -12.24 -7.97 5.99
N ALA A 102 -13.43 -8.60 5.96
CA ALA A 102 -14.39 -8.47 4.86
C ALA A 102 -14.78 -7.02 4.55
N ASP A 103 -14.78 -6.14 5.56
CA ASP A 103 -15.11 -4.72 5.44
C ASP A 103 -13.91 -3.80 5.78
N TYR A 104 -12.68 -4.37 5.85
CA TYR A 104 -11.50 -3.61 6.26
C TYR A 104 -10.97 -2.75 5.09
N ARG A 105 -11.44 -1.51 5.01
CA ARG A 105 -11.03 -0.50 4.05
C ARG A 105 -10.86 0.84 4.77
N ARG A 106 -9.63 1.37 4.86
CA ARG A 106 -9.31 2.56 5.64
C ARG A 106 -8.31 3.47 4.95
N ALA A 107 -8.46 4.79 5.14
CA ALA A 107 -7.47 5.80 4.82
C ALA A 107 -6.74 6.24 6.10
N PHE A 108 -5.46 6.52 5.96
CA PHE A 108 -4.56 6.92 7.04
C PHE A 108 -3.84 8.21 6.63
N ILE A 109 -4.13 9.29 7.33
CA ILE A 109 -3.59 10.62 7.06
C ILE A 109 -2.75 11.06 8.26
N ASN A 110 -1.60 11.68 8.01
CA ASN A 110 -0.66 12.16 9.01
C ASN A 110 -0.26 11.07 10.03
N ALA A 111 -0.21 9.82 9.58
CA ALA A 111 0.05 8.67 10.41
C ALA A 111 1.43 8.73 11.09
N GLU A 112 1.48 8.34 12.39
CA GLU A 112 2.68 8.23 13.19
C GLU A 112 2.68 6.91 13.97
N ILE A 113 3.57 5.96 13.62
CA ILE A 113 3.77 4.74 14.41
C ILE A 113 4.74 5.06 15.55
N TYR A 114 4.24 5.10 16.78
CA TYR A 114 5.01 5.45 17.97
C TYR A 114 5.44 4.25 18.84
N GLU A 115 4.78 3.08 18.66
CA GLU A 115 5.14 1.85 19.37
C GLU A 115 5.15 0.66 18.40
N ARG A 116 6.04 -0.30 18.65
CA ARG A 116 6.20 -1.54 17.87
C ARG A 116 6.50 -2.68 18.82
N SER A 117 5.89 -3.86 18.61
CA SER A 117 6.22 -5.04 19.38
C SER A 117 7.68 -5.48 19.15
N GLU A 118 8.28 -6.11 20.18
CA GLU A 118 9.57 -6.80 20.04
C GLU A 118 9.43 -8.07 19.22
N GLU A 119 8.29 -8.74 19.35
CA GLU A 119 7.95 -9.90 18.53
C GLU A 119 7.85 -9.51 17.06
N THR A 120 8.47 -10.33 16.20
CA THR A 120 8.48 -10.10 14.75
C THR A 120 8.09 -11.36 13.99
N SER A 121 7.51 -11.18 12.81
CA SER A 121 7.20 -12.25 11.87
C SER A 121 7.83 -12.00 10.50
N LEU A 122 8.09 -13.08 9.76
CA LEU A 122 8.47 -13.02 8.35
C LEU A 122 7.21 -13.12 7.50
N PHE A 123 7.16 -12.31 6.44
CA PHE A 123 6.09 -12.37 5.48
C PHE A 123 6.61 -12.06 4.07
N ASN A 124 6.09 -12.75 3.04
CA ASN A 124 6.49 -12.54 1.66
C ASN A 124 5.80 -11.30 1.11
N GLU A 125 6.52 -10.19 1.02
CA GLU A 125 6.01 -8.90 0.55
C GLU A 125 6.33 -8.67 -0.93
N GLY A 126 5.35 -8.08 -1.64
CA GLY A 126 5.53 -7.45 -2.94
C GLY A 126 5.18 -5.96 -2.85
N CYS A 127 5.35 -5.20 -3.91
CA CYS A 127 5.01 -3.78 -3.96
C CYS A 127 4.66 -3.37 -5.39
N LEU A 128 3.60 -2.58 -5.56
CA LEU A 128 3.21 -2.05 -6.87
C LEU A 128 4.31 -1.19 -7.52
N SER A 129 5.14 -0.52 -6.71
CA SER A 129 6.30 0.24 -7.20
C SER A 129 7.53 -0.62 -7.54
N LEU A 130 7.51 -1.93 -7.23
CA LEU A 130 8.57 -2.89 -7.53
C LEU A 130 7.96 -4.14 -8.21
N PRO A 131 7.37 -4.01 -9.42
CA PRO A 131 6.63 -5.08 -10.06
C PRO A 131 7.46 -6.36 -10.26
N GLY A 132 6.87 -7.50 -9.90
CA GLY A 132 7.48 -8.82 -10.02
C GLY A 132 8.65 -9.08 -9.05
N LEU A 133 8.83 -8.26 -8.02
CA LEU A 133 9.78 -8.48 -6.94
C LEU A 133 9.04 -8.82 -5.65
N HIS A 134 9.38 -9.97 -5.06
CA HIS A 134 8.84 -10.45 -3.79
C HIS A 134 9.99 -10.92 -2.91
N GLU A 135 9.92 -10.62 -1.60
CA GLU A 135 10.93 -11.00 -0.62
C GLU A 135 10.32 -11.22 0.76
N ASP A 136 10.94 -12.09 1.53
CA ASP A 136 10.56 -12.30 2.93
C ASP A 136 11.08 -11.15 3.79
N VAL A 137 10.16 -10.35 4.30
CA VAL A 137 10.44 -9.16 5.11
C VAL A 137 10.07 -9.42 6.56
N ARG A 138 10.98 -9.10 7.48
CA ARG A 138 10.73 -9.17 8.93
C ARG A 138 10.14 -7.86 9.42
N ARG A 139 8.98 -7.95 10.11
CA ARG A 139 8.34 -6.78 10.74
C ARG A 139 7.77 -7.13 12.10
N PRO A 140 7.61 -6.15 13.02
CA PRO A 140 6.82 -6.28 14.23
C PRO A 140 5.43 -6.86 13.97
N VAL A 141 4.95 -7.73 14.86
CA VAL A 141 3.63 -8.36 14.74
C VAL A 141 2.49 -7.42 15.12
N SER A 142 2.78 -6.41 15.96
CA SER A 142 1.85 -5.34 16.29
C SER A 142 2.52 -3.97 16.29
N ILE A 143 1.70 -2.94 16.08
CA ILE A 143 2.08 -1.53 16.12
C ILE A 143 1.00 -0.71 16.80
N ARG A 144 1.37 0.39 17.47
CA ARG A 144 0.43 1.45 17.86
C ARG A 144 0.69 2.69 17.04
N MET A 145 -0.39 3.30 16.57
CA MET A 145 -0.31 4.39 15.63
C MET A 145 -1.38 5.45 15.91
N ARG A 146 -0.99 6.72 15.79
CA ARG A 146 -1.89 7.86 15.70
C ARG A 146 -2.03 8.27 14.25
N TYR A 147 -3.25 8.66 13.87
CA TYR A 147 -3.55 9.16 12.53
C TYR A 147 -4.87 9.92 12.54
N VAL A 148 -5.19 10.59 11.45
CA VAL A 148 -6.54 11.07 11.19
C VAL A 148 -7.14 10.36 9.98
N ASP A 149 -8.45 10.18 9.97
CA ASP A 149 -9.19 9.64 8.84
C ASP A 149 -9.48 10.73 7.78
N GLU A 150 -10.23 10.40 6.74
CA GLU A 150 -10.59 11.33 5.65
C GLU A 150 -11.48 12.50 6.11
N LYS A 151 -12.06 12.41 7.31
CA LYS A 151 -12.83 13.49 7.97
C LYS A 151 -12.00 14.25 9.00
N PHE A 152 -10.69 13.98 9.06
CA PHE A 152 -9.78 14.52 10.09
C PHE A 152 -10.19 14.21 11.53
N VAL A 153 -10.90 13.09 11.75
CA VAL A 153 -11.11 12.55 13.09
C VAL A 153 -9.83 11.86 13.56
N GLU A 154 -9.37 12.18 14.77
CA GLU A 154 -8.17 11.59 15.37
C GLU A 154 -8.43 10.17 15.86
N HIS A 155 -7.47 9.28 15.62
CA HIS A 155 -7.44 7.89 16.05
C HIS A 155 -6.12 7.57 16.73
N ASP A 156 -6.16 6.75 17.80
CA ASP A 156 -5.00 6.14 18.46
C ASP A 156 -5.32 4.65 18.65
N GLU A 157 -4.79 3.80 17.80
CA GLU A 157 -5.18 2.38 17.73
C GLU A 157 -3.96 1.45 17.71
N GLU A 158 -4.18 0.23 18.19
CA GLU A 158 -3.26 -0.89 17.99
C GLU A 158 -3.71 -1.71 16.79
N PHE A 159 -2.76 -2.06 15.93
CA PHE A 159 -2.96 -2.92 14.77
C PHE A 159 -2.12 -4.19 14.91
N THR A 160 -2.71 -5.33 14.54
CA THR A 160 -2.08 -6.66 14.57
C THR A 160 -2.31 -7.40 13.26
N GLY A 161 -1.64 -8.53 13.07
CA GLY A 161 -1.88 -9.42 11.93
C GLY A 161 -1.64 -8.80 10.54
N LEU A 162 -2.49 -9.15 9.59
CA LEU A 162 -2.39 -8.70 8.20
C LEU A 162 -2.55 -7.18 8.07
N PRO A 163 -3.52 -6.51 8.72
CA PRO A 163 -3.60 -5.04 8.69
C PRO A 163 -2.32 -4.36 9.15
N ALA A 164 -1.74 -4.80 10.27
CA ALA A 164 -0.47 -4.24 10.76
C ALA A 164 0.68 -4.42 9.75
N ARG A 165 0.67 -5.53 9.01
CA ARG A 165 1.66 -5.81 7.96
C ARG A 165 1.56 -4.80 6.81
N VAL A 166 0.35 -4.62 6.27
CA VAL A 166 0.09 -3.68 5.17
C VAL A 166 0.37 -2.24 5.61
N ILE A 167 -0.16 -1.84 6.77
CA ILE A 167 0.05 -0.49 7.34
C ILE A 167 1.54 -0.18 7.44
N GLN A 168 2.37 -1.09 7.95
CA GLN A 168 3.82 -0.87 8.07
C GLN A 168 4.51 -0.75 6.71
N HIS A 169 4.01 -1.43 5.68
CA HIS A 169 4.53 -1.32 4.32
C HIS A 169 4.22 0.06 3.73
N GLU A 170 2.96 0.51 3.82
CA GLU A 170 2.54 1.82 3.30
C GLU A 170 3.15 2.97 4.12
N TYR A 171 3.32 2.77 5.43
CA TYR A 171 4.02 3.72 6.29
C TYR A 171 5.49 3.91 5.85
N ASP A 172 6.18 2.83 5.45
CA ASP A 172 7.54 2.95 4.90
C ASP A 172 7.58 3.89 3.68
N HIS A 173 6.58 3.84 2.80
CA HIS A 173 6.52 4.71 1.63
C HIS A 173 6.42 6.20 2.00
N ILE A 174 5.62 6.56 3.00
CA ILE A 174 5.54 7.95 3.46
C ILE A 174 6.80 8.40 4.22
N GLU A 175 7.62 7.47 4.70
CA GLU A 175 8.96 7.71 5.26
C GLU A 175 10.09 7.66 4.21
N GLY A 176 9.77 7.61 2.91
CA GLY A 176 10.74 7.53 1.82
C GLY A 176 11.48 6.20 1.72
N LYS A 177 10.89 5.13 2.24
CA LYS A 177 11.45 3.77 2.25
C LYS A 177 10.63 2.83 1.38
N VAL A 178 11.27 1.76 0.93
CA VAL A 178 10.61 0.63 0.27
C VAL A 178 10.98 -0.67 1.00
N PHE A 179 10.18 -1.74 0.83
CA PHE A 179 10.36 -2.98 1.59
C PHE A 179 11.77 -3.58 1.44
N THR A 180 12.45 -3.37 0.31
CA THR A 180 13.81 -3.86 0.10
C THR A 180 14.85 -3.21 1.03
N ASP A 181 14.54 -2.05 1.63
CA ASP A 181 15.41 -1.40 2.61
C ASP A 181 15.41 -2.13 3.96
N ARG A 182 14.41 -3.00 4.20
CA ARG A 182 14.30 -3.87 5.38
C ARG A 182 15.12 -5.16 5.27
N LEU A 183 15.57 -5.49 4.08
CA LEU A 183 16.35 -6.70 3.82
C LEU A 183 17.78 -6.57 4.34
N SER A 184 18.40 -7.72 4.65
CA SER A 184 19.82 -7.75 5.00
C SER A 184 20.68 -7.18 3.85
N PRO A 185 21.87 -6.61 4.16
CA PRO A 185 22.78 -6.10 3.14
C PRO A 185 23.13 -7.14 2.07
N LEU A 186 23.32 -8.40 2.48
CA LEU A 186 23.60 -9.52 1.55
C LEU A 186 22.42 -9.73 0.60
N ARG A 187 21.19 -9.82 1.13
CA ARG A 187 19.99 -10.05 0.29
C ARG A 187 19.77 -8.89 -0.68
N ARG A 188 19.90 -7.65 -0.22
CA ARG A 188 19.78 -6.45 -1.06
C ARG A 188 20.83 -6.43 -2.16
N ASN A 189 22.07 -6.87 -1.88
CA ASN A 189 23.10 -6.96 -2.90
C ASN A 189 22.77 -8.00 -4.00
N LEU A 190 22.18 -9.13 -3.63
CA LEU A 190 21.70 -10.13 -4.60
C LEU A 190 20.61 -9.58 -5.53
N LEU A 191 19.78 -8.65 -5.04
CA LEU A 191 18.71 -8.01 -5.81
C LEU A 191 19.18 -6.82 -6.66
N LYS A 192 20.43 -6.36 -6.51
CA LYS A 192 20.95 -5.13 -7.13
C LYS A 192 20.68 -5.06 -8.63
N SER A 193 20.95 -6.13 -9.36
CA SER A 193 20.71 -6.18 -10.81
C SER A 193 19.23 -6.02 -11.15
N LYS A 194 18.33 -6.69 -10.42
CA LYS A 194 16.88 -6.61 -10.63
C LYS A 194 16.36 -5.21 -10.28
N LEU A 195 16.84 -4.61 -9.20
CA LEU A 195 16.49 -3.23 -8.81
C LEU A 195 16.97 -2.21 -9.86
N GLN A 196 18.15 -2.40 -10.43
CA GLN A 196 18.65 -1.56 -11.54
C GLN A 196 17.80 -1.71 -12.80
N GLN A 197 17.31 -2.92 -13.12
CA GLN A 197 16.42 -3.13 -14.24
C GLN A 197 15.08 -2.41 -14.04
N LEU A 198 14.48 -2.48 -12.83
CA LEU A 198 13.28 -1.74 -12.47
C LEU A 198 13.47 -0.23 -12.64
N ALA A 199 14.55 0.32 -12.07
CA ALA A 199 14.89 1.75 -12.18
C ALA A 199 15.15 2.18 -13.64
N GLY A 200 15.59 1.27 -14.49
CA GLY A 200 15.80 1.48 -15.94
C GLY A 200 14.59 1.20 -16.82
N GLY A 201 13.39 1.03 -16.22
CA GLY A 201 12.15 0.79 -16.96
C GLY A 201 12.01 -0.62 -17.55
N LYS A 202 12.83 -1.60 -17.11
CA LYS A 202 12.80 -2.99 -17.61
C LYS A 202 11.95 -3.87 -16.68
N TYR A 203 10.63 -3.77 -16.80
CA TYR A 203 9.65 -4.55 -16.04
C TYR A 203 8.39 -4.78 -16.86
N ARG A 204 7.49 -5.63 -16.35
CA ARG A 204 6.13 -5.83 -16.89
C ARG A 204 5.15 -5.81 -15.72
N CYS A 205 4.02 -5.15 -15.90
CA CYS A 205 2.88 -5.16 -14.98
C CYS A 205 1.58 -4.92 -15.76
N SER A 206 0.44 -5.18 -15.13
CA SER A 206 -0.90 -5.03 -15.73
C SER A 206 -1.48 -3.63 -15.59
N TYR A 207 -0.91 -2.80 -14.71
CA TYR A 207 -1.39 -1.45 -14.39
C TYR A 207 -0.53 -0.35 -15.03
N LYS A 208 -1.07 0.87 -15.08
CA LYS A 208 -0.35 2.04 -15.62
C LYS A 208 0.79 2.46 -14.68
N THR A 209 1.94 2.83 -15.28
CA THR A 209 3.13 3.27 -14.54
C THR A 209 3.70 4.58 -15.11
N LYS A 210 4.52 5.26 -14.31
CA LYS A 210 5.30 6.43 -14.71
C LYS A 210 6.69 6.43 -14.08
#